data_99be8f9153c1e24b30c7cb112f5bef87
#
_entry.id   99be8f9153c1e24b30c7cb112f5bef87
#
_cell.length_a   1.000
_cell.length_b   1.000
_cell.length_c   1.000
_cell.angle_alpha   90.00
_cell.angle_beta   90.00
_cell.angle_gamma   90.00
#
_symmetry.space_group_name_H-M   'P 1'
#
loop_
_entity.id
_entity.type
_entity.pdbx_description
1 polymer ?
#
loop_
_entity_poly.entity_id
_entity_poly.type
_entity_poly.pdbx_seq_one_letter_code
_entity_poly.pdbx_strand_id
1 'polypeptide(L)'
;MFDELTQRDIDEMKSEIDERIKLRDGFHDDIVTAKSYGDLSENAEYHEAKRAKNKNEARIRYLKNMIKTAKVIDEKRDANTVGYFDRVTLLFEDLMEEQVVTVSTKMRIDATKGVISKESPLGSAIFERRVGDRVFVDVSPDVQYYVVIKKIERDGNSIDIPINKY
;
A
#
# COMPACT_ATOMS: atom_id res chain seq x y z
N MET A 1 -7.44 -11.86 -11.09
CA MET A 1 -6.48 -11.88 -9.96
C MET A 1 -7.13 -11.11 -8.83
N PHE A 2 -7.32 -11.73 -7.69
CA PHE A 2 -7.93 -11.07 -6.53
C PHE A 2 -6.80 -10.48 -5.68
N ASP A 3 -6.99 -9.23 -5.24
CA ASP A 3 -6.03 -8.59 -4.35
C ASP A 3 -6.22 -9.06 -2.92
N GLU A 4 -5.16 -9.54 -2.29
CA GLU A 4 -5.19 -9.93 -0.88
C GLU A 4 -5.12 -8.67 -0.02
N LEU A 5 -6.18 -8.42 0.75
CA LEU A 5 -6.32 -7.26 1.63
C LEU A 5 -6.74 -7.69 3.03
N THR A 6 -6.24 -6.98 4.03
CA THR A 6 -6.70 -7.18 5.40
C THR A 6 -8.04 -6.47 5.64
N GLN A 7 -8.76 -6.85 6.69
CA GLN A 7 -9.97 -6.14 7.08
C GLN A 7 -9.67 -4.67 7.39
N ARG A 8 -8.52 -4.39 7.99
CA ARG A 8 -8.05 -3.02 8.25
C ARG A 8 -7.87 -2.21 6.97
N ASP A 9 -7.28 -2.78 5.91
CA ASP A 9 -7.18 -2.11 4.62
C ASP A 9 -8.55 -1.74 4.07
N ILE A 10 -9.51 -2.65 4.15
CA ILE A 10 -10.88 -2.43 3.69
C ILE A 10 -11.57 -1.31 4.48
N ASP A 11 -11.42 -1.29 5.79
CA ASP A 11 -12.04 -0.29 6.65
C ASP A 11 -11.44 1.11 6.40
N GLU A 12 -10.12 1.21 6.22
CA GLU A 12 -9.47 2.46 5.85
C GLU A 12 -9.87 2.94 4.45
N MET A 13 -9.99 2.04 3.47
CA MET A 13 -10.49 2.40 2.13
C MET A 13 -11.93 2.90 2.16
N LYS A 14 -12.80 2.30 2.97
CA LYS A 14 -14.18 2.78 3.15
C LYS A 14 -14.19 4.18 3.78
N SER A 15 -13.38 4.40 4.80
CA SER A 15 -13.24 5.72 5.42
C SER A 15 -12.75 6.77 4.42
N GLU A 16 -11.74 6.44 3.60
CA GLU A 16 -11.26 7.34 2.55
C GLU A 16 -12.36 7.65 1.50
N ILE A 17 -13.16 6.66 1.13
CA ILE A 17 -14.30 6.86 0.20
C ILE A 17 -15.29 7.87 0.80
N ASP A 18 -15.66 7.70 2.07
CA ASP A 18 -16.63 8.57 2.74
C ASP A 18 -16.11 10.01 2.85
N GLU A 19 -14.83 10.19 3.18
CA GLU A 19 -14.18 11.50 3.19
C GLU A 19 -14.21 12.16 1.80
N ARG A 20 -13.87 11.40 0.76
CA ARG A 20 -13.84 11.89 -0.63
C ARG A 20 -15.22 12.23 -1.17
N ILE A 21 -16.26 11.52 -0.75
CA ILE A 21 -17.65 11.83 -1.10
C ILE A 21 -18.06 13.19 -0.49
N LYS A 22 -17.65 13.48 0.74
CA LYS A 22 -17.91 14.78 1.37
C LYS A 22 -17.26 15.96 0.64
N LEU A 23 -16.13 15.73 -0.05
CA LEU A 23 -15.45 16.77 -0.82
C LEU A 23 -16.15 17.12 -2.15
N ARG A 24 -17.13 16.33 -2.60
CA ARG A 24 -17.80 16.53 -3.90
C ARG A 24 -18.46 17.87 -4.04
N ASP A 25 -19.11 18.34 -2.99
CA ASP A 25 -19.82 19.64 -3.01
C ASP A 25 -18.82 20.78 -3.18
N GLY A 26 -17.68 20.74 -2.48
CA GLY A 26 -16.61 21.71 -2.63
C GLY A 26 -16.04 21.77 -4.05
N PHE A 27 -15.78 20.60 -4.68
CA PHE A 27 -15.32 20.56 -6.06
C PHE A 27 -16.37 21.05 -7.05
N HIS A 28 -17.66 20.85 -6.76
CA HIS A 28 -18.73 21.41 -7.56
C HIS A 28 -18.74 22.94 -7.49
N ASP A 29 -18.66 23.49 -6.30
CA ASP A 29 -18.63 24.94 -6.06
C ASP A 29 -17.43 25.61 -6.71
N ASP A 30 -16.24 24.98 -6.65
CA ASP A 30 -15.03 25.45 -7.34
C ASP A 30 -15.25 25.56 -8.86
N ILE A 31 -15.90 24.56 -9.46
CA ILE A 31 -16.21 24.56 -10.89
C ILE A 31 -17.21 25.66 -11.24
N VAL A 32 -18.26 25.83 -10.44
CA VAL A 32 -19.27 26.88 -10.65
C VAL A 32 -18.62 28.26 -10.53
N THR A 33 -17.78 28.47 -9.54
CA THR A 33 -17.04 29.72 -9.33
C THR A 33 -16.11 30.01 -10.52
N ALA A 34 -15.32 29.03 -10.95
CA ALA A 34 -14.40 29.20 -12.06
C ALA A 34 -15.14 29.50 -13.40
N LYS A 35 -16.31 28.91 -13.62
CA LYS A 35 -17.16 29.21 -14.79
C LYS A 35 -17.62 30.67 -14.83
N SER A 36 -17.80 31.30 -13.67
CA SER A 36 -18.25 32.70 -13.60
C SER A 36 -17.22 33.69 -14.11
N TYR A 37 -15.93 33.30 -14.26
CA TYR A 37 -14.84 34.19 -14.67
C TYR A 37 -14.71 34.37 -16.18
N GLY A 38 -15.51 33.68 -17.02
CA GLY A 38 -15.59 33.94 -18.44
C GLY A 38 -15.27 32.73 -19.35
N ASP A 39 -14.53 32.96 -20.44
CA ASP A 39 -14.29 31.96 -21.50
C ASP A 39 -13.66 30.68 -20.96
N LEU A 40 -14.38 29.55 -21.11
CA LEU A 40 -13.98 28.25 -20.56
C LEU A 40 -12.78 27.65 -21.31
N SER A 41 -12.51 28.03 -22.56
CA SER A 41 -11.42 27.48 -23.36
C SER A 41 -10.05 27.95 -22.87
N GLU A 42 -9.96 29.18 -22.35
CA GLU A 42 -8.75 29.81 -21.82
C GLU A 42 -8.71 29.89 -20.30
N ASN A 43 -9.75 29.41 -19.62
CA ASN A 43 -9.89 29.48 -18.17
C ASN A 43 -9.11 28.36 -17.48
N ALA A 44 -7.88 28.65 -17.06
CA ALA A 44 -7.01 27.70 -16.37
C ALA A 44 -7.62 27.21 -15.05
N GLU A 45 -8.31 28.07 -14.30
CA GLU A 45 -8.95 27.73 -13.03
C GLU A 45 -10.08 26.72 -13.22
N TYR A 46 -10.88 26.90 -14.27
CA TYR A 46 -11.93 25.93 -14.64
C TYR A 46 -11.33 24.54 -14.94
N HIS A 47 -10.27 24.50 -15.74
CA HIS A 47 -9.64 23.25 -16.10
C HIS A 47 -8.99 22.56 -14.90
N GLU A 48 -8.40 23.31 -13.99
CA GLU A 48 -7.82 22.80 -12.75
C GLU A 48 -8.89 22.24 -11.81
N ALA A 49 -9.97 22.99 -11.57
CA ALA A 49 -11.10 22.54 -10.76
C ALA A 49 -11.72 21.24 -11.32
N LYS A 50 -11.87 21.17 -12.65
CA LYS A 50 -12.36 19.96 -13.33
C LYS A 50 -11.40 18.77 -13.16
N ARG A 51 -10.07 18.99 -13.25
CA ARG A 51 -9.07 17.95 -13.00
C ARG A 51 -9.14 17.43 -11.56
N ALA A 52 -9.24 18.34 -10.59
CA ALA A 52 -9.32 17.98 -9.18
C ALA A 52 -10.55 17.10 -8.90
N LYS A 53 -11.72 17.50 -9.40
CA LYS A 53 -12.95 16.70 -9.34
C LYS A 53 -12.75 15.31 -9.98
N ASN A 54 -12.23 15.26 -11.20
CA ASN A 54 -12.05 14.01 -11.91
C ASN A 54 -11.05 13.07 -11.20
N LYS A 55 -9.99 13.62 -10.63
CA LYS A 55 -9.03 12.85 -9.82
C LYS A 55 -9.70 12.26 -8.58
N ASN A 56 -10.52 13.03 -7.89
CA ASN A 56 -11.28 12.56 -6.73
C ASN A 56 -12.23 11.41 -7.12
N GLU A 57 -13.01 11.57 -8.19
CA GLU A 57 -13.93 10.53 -8.67
C GLU A 57 -13.20 9.27 -9.16
N ALA A 58 -12.06 9.43 -9.82
CA ALA A 58 -11.23 8.30 -10.23
C ALA A 58 -10.73 7.48 -9.02
N ARG A 59 -10.29 8.17 -7.96
CA ARG A 59 -9.85 7.51 -6.74
C ARG A 59 -10.99 6.78 -6.04
N ILE A 60 -12.18 7.38 -5.95
CA ILE A 60 -13.37 6.72 -5.38
C ILE A 60 -13.70 5.44 -6.16
N ARG A 61 -13.70 5.50 -7.51
CA ARG A 61 -13.94 4.30 -8.33
C ARG A 61 -12.89 3.23 -8.12
N TYR A 62 -11.62 3.62 -8.04
CA TYR A 62 -10.51 2.71 -7.80
C TYR A 62 -10.68 1.98 -6.46
N LEU A 63 -10.92 2.71 -5.37
CA LEU A 63 -11.10 2.13 -4.03
C LEU A 63 -12.32 1.19 -3.98
N LYS A 64 -13.44 1.59 -4.58
CA LYS A 64 -14.64 0.73 -4.67
C LYS A 64 -14.37 -0.57 -5.42
N ASN A 65 -13.61 -0.51 -6.53
CA ASN A 65 -13.25 -1.71 -7.28
C ASN A 65 -12.31 -2.61 -6.45
N MET A 66 -11.33 -2.04 -5.77
CA MET A 66 -10.42 -2.79 -4.89
C MET A 66 -11.18 -3.54 -3.81
N ILE A 67 -12.12 -2.86 -3.13
CA ILE A 67 -12.97 -3.50 -2.10
C ILE A 67 -13.81 -4.62 -2.71
N LYS A 68 -14.38 -4.40 -3.89
CA LYS A 68 -15.25 -5.38 -4.57
C LYS A 68 -14.49 -6.65 -4.97
N THR A 69 -13.23 -6.51 -5.38
CA THR A 69 -12.39 -7.63 -5.86
C THR A 69 -11.45 -8.18 -4.78
N ALA A 70 -11.49 -7.61 -3.58
CA ALA A 70 -10.64 -8.02 -2.49
C ALA A 70 -10.92 -9.45 -2.02
N LYS A 71 -9.85 -10.20 -1.82
CA LYS A 71 -9.87 -11.41 -1.02
C LYS A 71 -9.41 -11.02 0.38
N VAL A 72 -10.34 -11.05 1.34
CA VAL A 72 -10.00 -10.76 2.74
C VAL A 72 -9.15 -11.88 3.30
N ILE A 73 -7.97 -11.50 3.80
CA ILE A 73 -7.03 -12.43 4.44
C ILE A 73 -7.19 -12.37 5.95
N ASP A 74 -7.17 -13.54 6.59
CA ASP A 74 -7.12 -13.64 8.05
C ASP A 74 -5.67 -13.39 8.51
N GLU A 75 -5.49 -12.47 9.45
CA GLU A 75 -4.19 -12.18 10.07
C GLU A 75 -3.80 -13.24 11.11
N LYS A 76 -4.69 -14.19 11.40
CA LYS A 76 -4.39 -15.31 12.31
C LYS A 76 -3.38 -16.24 11.70
N ARG A 77 -2.23 -16.38 12.35
CA ARG A 77 -1.12 -17.21 11.89
C ARG A 77 -0.29 -17.75 13.04
N ASP A 78 0.61 -18.69 12.70
CA ASP A 78 1.60 -19.21 13.65
C ASP A 78 2.51 -18.09 14.19
N ALA A 79 2.73 -18.10 15.50
CA ALA A 79 3.50 -17.08 16.20
C ALA A 79 4.96 -16.97 15.74
N ASN A 80 5.48 -17.99 15.07
CA ASN A 80 6.90 -18.14 14.76
C ASN A 80 7.23 -17.90 13.28
N THR A 81 6.25 -17.52 12.46
CA THR A 81 6.43 -17.31 11.02
C THR A 81 6.21 -15.85 10.63
N VAL A 82 6.91 -15.41 9.58
CA VAL A 82 6.73 -14.07 9.00
C VAL A 82 5.35 -13.94 8.40
N GLY A 83 4.66 -12.87 8.73
CA GLY A 83 3.38 -12.57 8.14
C GLY A 83 3.18 -11.08 7.87
N TYR A 84 1.94 -10.70 7.52
CA TYR A 84 1.60 -9.31 7.26
C TYR A 84 1.85 -8.42 8.49
N PHE A 85 2.45 -7.26 8.24
CA PHE A 85 2.78 -6.22 9.22
C PHE A 85 3.82 -6.63 10.27
N ASP A 86 4.48 -7.77 10.12
CA ASP A 86 5.63 -8.10 10.94
C ASP A 86 6.86 -7.32 10.50
N ARG A 87 7.63 -6.84 11.47
CA ARG A 87 8.96 -6.28 11.27
C ARG A 87 9.97 -7.41 11.32
N VAL A 88 10.66 -7.63 10.22
CA VAL A 88 11.59 -8.74 10.05
C VAL A 88 12.99 -8.19 9.90
N THR A 89 13.89 -8.59 10.79
CA THR A 89 15.34 -8.30 10.65
C THR A 89 15.96 -9.38 9.78
N LEU A 90 16.49 -8.98 8.65
CA LEU A 90 17.16 -9.83 7.66
C LEU A 90 18.65 -9.53 7.60
N LEU A 91 19.49 -10.57 7.60
CA LEU A 91 20.89 -10.45 7.22
C LEU A 91 21.01 -10.72 5.71
N PHE A 92 21.47 -9.73 4.97
CA PHE A 92 21.86 -9.86 3.58
C PHE A 92 23.28 -10.40 3.49
N GLU A 93 23.44 -11.66 3.06
CA GLU A 93 24.74 -12.34 3.11
C GLU A 93 25.79 -11.66 2.24
N ASP A 94 25.42 -11.18 1.05
CA ASP A 94 26.34 -10.54 0.10
C ASP A 94 26.92 -9.22 0.62
N LEU A 95 26.13 -8.50 1.41
CA LEU A 95 26.53 -7.20 1.99
C LEU A 95 27.06 -7.34 3.41
N MET A 96 26.82 -8.48 4.07
CA MET A 96 27.07 -8.69 5.52
C MET A 96 26.38 -7.62 6.38
N GLU A 97 25.21 -7.14 5.95
CA GLU A 97 24.43 -6.08 6.62
C GLU A 97 23.06 -6.58 7.05
N GLU A 98 22.62 -6.08 8.20
CA GLU A 98 21.25 -6.33 8.67
C GLU A 98 20.34 -5.16 8.28
N GLN A 99 19.17 -5.49 7.75
CA GLN A 99 18.13 -4.53 7.43
C GLN A 99 16.79 -5.00 7.99
N VAL A 100 15.97 -4.04 8.39
CA VAL A 100 14.61 -4.31 8.87
C VAL A 100 13.63 -4.02 7.76
N VAL A 101 12.81 -5.02 7.42
CA VAL A 101 11.72 -4.89 6.45
C VAL A 101 10.39 -5.23 7.10
N THR A 102 9.33 -4.62 6.60
CA THR A 102 7.95 -4.97 7.00
C THR A 102 7.20 -5.51 5.80
N VAL A 103 6.65 -6.71 5.92
CA VAL A 103 5.83 -7.29 4.85
C VAL A 103 4.41 -6.75 4.97
N SER A 104 3.89 -6.21 3.89
CA SER A 104 2.60 -5.52 3.87
C SER A 104 1.78 -5.92 2.64
N THR A 105 0.52 -5.48 2.62
CA THR A 105 -0.30 -5.54 1.42
C THR A 105 0.17 -4.50 0.41
N LYS A 106 -0.14 -4.70 -0.87
CA LYS A 106 0.26 -3.77 -1.94
C LYS A 106 -0.25 -2.34 -1.75
N MET A 107 -1.28 -2.15 -0.94
CA MET A 107 -1.86 -0.84 -0.66
C MET A 107 -0.99 0.05 0.25
N ARG A 108 0.01 -0.53 0.92
CA ARG A 108 0.81 0.14 1.96
C ARG A 108 2.31 0.12 1.71
N ILE A 109 2.74 -0.10 0.47
CA ILE A 109 4.17 -0.17 0.13
C ILE A 109 4.82 1.20 0.34
N ASP A 110 5.91 1.23 1.11
CA ASP A 110 6.75 2.40 1.30
C ASP A 110 8.22 1.96 1.38
N ALA A 111 8.90 2.05 0.25
CA ALA A 111 10.30 1.65 0.14
C ALA A 111 11.21 2.45 1.06
N THR A 112 10.89 3.71 1.36
CA THR A 112 11.70 4.59 2.23
C THR A 112 11.68 4.13 3.68
N LYS A 113 10.60 3.44 4.07
CA LYS A 113 10.42 2.86 5.41
C LYS A 113 10.69 1.36 5.47
N GLY A 114 11.21 0.77 4.39
CA GLY A 114 11.42 -0.68 4.31
C GLY A 114 10.13 -1.50 4.27
N VAL A 115 9.01 -0.90 3.84
CA VAL A 115 7.73 -1.60 3.72
C VAL A 115 7.61 -2.19 2.32
N ILE A 116 7.59 -3.50 2.25
CA ILE A 116 7.56 -4.27 1.01
C ILE A 116 6.25 -5.05 0.85
N SER A 117 5.87 -5.31 -0.39
CA SER A 117 4.73 -6.17 -0.69
C SER A 117 5.08 -7.65 -0.49
N LYS A 118 4.10 -8.45 -0.04
CA LYS A 118 4.18 -9.92 -0.09
C LYS A 118 4.45 -10.44 -1.50
N GLU A 119 3.95 -9.77 -2.54
CA GLU A 119 4.16 -10.18 -3.93
C GLU A 119 5.54 -9.80 -4.46
N SER A 120 6.32 -8.97 -3.76
CA SER A 120 7.71 -8.67 -4.16
C SER A 120 8.59 -9.91 -4.05
N PRO A 121 9.69 -10.01 -4.83
CA PRO A 121 10.59 -11.17 -4.74
C PRO A 121 11.10 -11.44 -3.32
N LEU A 122 11.50 -10.41 -2.60
CA LEU A 122 11.93 -10.55 -1.20
C LEU A 122 10.76 -10.91 -0.28
N GLY A 123 9.62 -10.20 -0.42
CA GLY A 123 8.44 -10.44 0.41
C GLY A 123 7.91 -11.87 0.26
N SER A 124 7.80 -12.37 -0.97
CA SER A 124 7.34 -13.73 -1.24
C SER A 124 8.31 -14.79 -0.74
N ALA A 125 9.62 -14.52 -0.80
CA ALA A 125 10.64 -15.45 -0.35
C ALA A 125 10.64 -15.64 1.17
N ILE A 126 10.43 -14.56 1.95
CA ILE A 126 10.48 -14.59 3.42
C ILE A 126 9.11 -14.88 4.08
N PHE A 127 8.00 -14.70 3.36
CA PHE A 127 6.67 -14.91 3.91
C PHE A 127 6.48 -16.34 4.41
N GLU A 128 5.87 -16.53 5.59
CA GLU A 128 5.69 -17.82 6.26
C GLU A 128 6.99 -18.55 6.65
N ARG A 129 8.16 -17.92 6.50
CA ARG A 129 9.44 -18.45 6.98
C ARG A 129 9.66 -18.17 8.46
N ARG A 130 10.59 -18.89 9.08
CA ARG A 130 10.91 -18.82 10.51
C ARG A 130 12.23 -18.11 10.78
N VAL A 131 12.40 -17.67 12.02
CA VAL A 131 13.71 -17.20 12.49
C VAL A 131 14.75 -18.29 12.31
N GLY A 132 15.91 -17.92 11.74
CA GLY A 132 17.00 -18.83 11.42
C GLY A 132 16.98 -19.39 10.00
N ASP A 133 15.86 -19.25 9.27
CA ASP A 133 15.79 -19.73 7.90
C ASP A 133 16.69 -18.89 6.99
N ARG A 134 17.46 -19.59 6.15
CA ARG A 134 18.21 -19.02 5.04
C ARG A 134 17.37 -19.12 3.78
N VAL A 135 17.09 -18.01 3.17
CA VAL A 135 16.14 -17.90 2.08
C VAL A 135 16.79 -17.35 0.82
N PHE A 136 16.56 -18.04 -0.29
CA PHE A 136 16.98 -17.58 -1.62
C PHE A 136 15.97 -16.58 -2.18
N VAL A 137 16.47 -15.43 -2.64
CA VAL A 137 15.68 -14.38 -3.27
C VAL A 137 16.08 -14.26 -4.73
N ASP A 138 15.14 -14.50 -5.62
CA ASP A 138 15.31 -14.41 -7.07
C ASP A 138 14.54 -13.19 -7.59
N VAL A 139 15.26 -12.12 -7.90
CA VAL A 139 14.66 -10.88 -8.45
C VAL A 139 14.70 -10.91 -9.98
N SER A 140 15.82 -11.30 -10.53
CA SER A 140 16.07 -11.46 -11.97
C SER A 140 17.28 -12.35 -12.20
N PRO A 141 17.55 -12.82 -13.44
CA PRO A 141 18.73 -13.64 -13.72
C PRO A 141 20.05 -13.04 -13.25
N ASP A 142 20.14 -11.70 -13.20
CA ASP A 142 21.34 -10.98 -12.81
C ASP A 142 21.33 -10.52 -11.34
N VAL A 143 20.19 -10.66 -10.65
CA VAL A 143 20.01 -10.20 -9.25
C VAL A 143 19.40 -11.32 -8.43
N GLN A 144 20.28 -12.09 -7.80
CA GLN A 144 19.93 -13.20 -6.91
C GLN A 144 20.81 -13.11 -5.67
N TYR A 145 20.22 -13.35 -4.51
CA TYR A 145 20.94 -13.27 -3.24
C TYR A 145 20.29 -14.12 -2.15
N TYR A 146 21.01 -14.32 -1.05
CA TYR A 146 20.49 -15.01 0.13
C TYR A 146 20.29 -14.03 1.29
N VAL A 147 19.23 -14.26 2.04
CA VAL A 147 18.95 -13.57 3.32
C VAL A 147 18.72 -14.60 4.41
N VAL A 148 19.10 -14.25 5.63
CA VAL A 148 18.81 -15.04 6.83
C VAL A 148 17.87 -14.25 7.73
N ILE A 149 16.79 -14.88 8.17
CA ILE A 149 15.84 -14.27 9.08
C ILE A 149 16.40 -14.30 10.49
N LYS A 150 16.76 -13.14 11.02
CA LYS A 150 17.36 -12.98 12.34
C LYS A 150 16.34 -12.79 13.45
N LYS A 151 15.29 -12.03 13.17
CA LYS A 151 14.28 -11.66 14.17
C LYS A 151 12.95 -11.37 13.50
N ILE A 152 11.88 -11.74 14.16
CA ILE A 152 10.50 -11.38 13.78
C ILE A 152 9.87 -10.65 14.96
N GLU A 153 9.45 -9.40 14.75
CA GLU A 153 8.77 -8.59 15.75
C GLU A 153 7.33 -8.33 15.27
N ARG A 154 6.41 -8.72 16.13
CA ARG A 154 4.99 -8.44 15.92
C ARG A 154 4.65 -7.14 16.60
N ASP A 155 4.39 -6.16 15.81
CA ASP A 155 3.92 -4.87 16.28
C ASP A 155 2.40 -4.81 16.05
N GLY A 156 1.67 -5.41 16.97
CA GLY A 156 0.24 -5.70 16.82
C GLY A 156 -0.68 -4.48 16.64
N ASN A 157 -0.20 -3.25 16.79
CA ASN A 157 -1.02 -2.03 16.68
C ASN A 157 -0.28 -0.77 16.21
N SER A 158 1.01 -0.78 15.98
CA SER A 158 1.78 0.46 15.84
C SER A 158 2.37 0.71 14.46
N ILE A 159 2.06 -0.11 13.47
CA ILE A 159 2.49 0.23 12.11
C ILE A 159 1.47 1.22 11.55
N ASP A 160 1.72 2.49 11.82
CA ASP A 160 1.03 3.60 11.18
C ASP A 160 1.57 3.78 9.74
N ILE A 161 1.35 2.76 8.92
CA ILE A 161 1.66 2.79 7.51
C ILE A 161 0.34 3.07 6.79
N PRO A 162 0.13 4.31 6.33
CA PRO A 162 -1.11 4.67 5.68
C PRO A 162 -1.27 3.95 4.34
N ILE A 163 -2.50 3.80 3.89
CA ILE A 163 -2.80 3.42 2.53
C ILE A 163 -2.22 4.48 1.57
N ASN A 164 -1.55 4.04 0.52
CA ASN A 164 -1.00 4.93 -0.49
C ASN A 164 -2.10 5.78 -1.14
N LYS A 165 -1.95 7.10 -1.02
CA LYS A 165 -2.81 8.10 -1.66
C LYS A 165 -2.11 8.57 -2.94
N TYR A 166 -2.67 8.22 -4.08
CA TYR A 166 -2.19 8.70 -5.39
C TYR A 166 -2.88 10.00 -5.78
#